data_2d2b28451ece6f1a58d6ccea512e8123
#
_entry.id   2d2b28451ece6f1a58d6ccea512e8123
#
_cell.length_a   1.000
_cell.length_b   1.000
_cell.length_c   1.000
_cell.angle_alpha   90.00
_cell.angle_beta   90.00
_cell.angle_gamma   90.00
#
_symmetry.space_group_name_H-M   'P 1'
#
loop_
_entity.id
_entity.type
_entity.pdbx_description
1 polymer ?
#
loop_
_entity_poly.entity_id
_entity_poly.type
_entity_poly.pdbx_seq_one_letter_code
_entity_poly.pdbx_strand_id
1 'polypeptide(L)'
;LVRVAGDVAVARSAKVVTREDVEIARNTAKSLENQIADRVVESHKNYNLFKSEGSSVGMINGLAALNGSSSMSEFAGVVLPIVAEVAPSQTKKGGKIIATGKLGEIAKESVENISAVIKKYTMTDITDSDIHIQFIGTYEGVEGDSASITITTAVISAMEGIPIDQTMAMTGSLNVRGKVLPVGGITAKLEAAAEAGMKRAIIPKENEKDVMIQARYYDRMEIILVENLRDVLEYALEDGDKKDQYLKKLLPLTENGKSTARKLVPPAISEDRIRVKGVPSVHTENMISQTSSEEVPVMKSDKVKDPGPAPL
;
A
#
# COMPACT_ATOMS: atom_id res chain seq x y z
N LEU A 1 6.32 21.33 1.72
CA LEU A 1 7.52 20.52 1.94
C LEU A 1 8.80 21.38 1.91
N VAL A 2 9.07 22.14 0.83
CA VAL A 2 10.30 22.96 0.66
C VAL A 2 10.49 23.95 1.82
N ARG A 3 9.43 24.65 2.24
CA ARG A 3 9.48 25.59 3.37
C ARG A 3 9.85 24.87 4.67
N VAL A 4 9.21 23.76 4.98
CA VAL A 4 9.50 22.97 6.19
C VAL A 4 10.93 22.42 6.16
N ALA A 5 11.42 21.97 5.00
CA ALA A 5 12.81 21.55 4.85
C ALA A 5 13.80 22.72 5.09
N GLY A 6 13.44 23.93 4.64
CA GLY A 6 14.18 25.15 4.96
C GLY A 6 14.22 25.44 6.46
N ASP A 7 13.08 25.33 7.14
CA ASP A 7 12.99 25.55 8.59
C ASP A 7 13.84 24.51 9.37
N VAL A 8 13.86 23.24 8.92
CA VAL A 8 14.72 22.18 9.48
C VAL A 8 16.21 22.53 9.31
N ALA A 9 16.61 22.96 8.10
CA ALA A 9 17.99 23.37 7.83
C ALA A 9 18.42 24.56 8.71
N VAL A 10 17.55 25.56 8.87
CA VAL A 10 17.77 26.72 9.75
C VAL A 10 17.91 26.29 11.20
N ALA A 11 17.06 25.39 11.70
CA ALA A 11 17.12 24.90 13.09
C ALA A 11 18.46 24.26 13.43
N ARG A 12 19.15 23.63 12.48
CA ARG A 12 20.50 23.10 12.64
C ARG A 12 21.62 24.07 12.20
N SER A 13 21.28 25.33 11.97
CA SER A 13 22.22 26.37 11.54
C SER A 13 22.93 26.09 10.19
N ALA A 14 22.28 25.33 9.31
CA ALA A 14 22.81 25.03 7.98
C ALA A 14 22.45 26.14 6.98
N LYS A 15 23.37 26.42 6.06
CA LYS A 15 23.17 27.42 4.97
C LYS A 15 22.48 26.80 3.73
N VAL A 16 22.40 25.49 3.64
CA VAL A 16 21.89 24.75 2.49
C VAL A 16 20.97 23.64 2.97
N VAL A 17 19.85 23.46 2.30
CA VAL A 17 18.92 22.35 2.54
C VAL A 17 19.53 21.09 1.95
N THR A 18 19.67 20.05 2.77
CA THR A 18 20.16 18.74 2.36
C THR A 18 18.99 17.77 2.12
N ARG A 19 19.30 16.60 1.56
CA ARG A 19 18.35 15.51 1.43
C ARG A 19 17.75 15.10 2.78
N GLU A 20 18.58 15.05 3.81
CA GLU A 20 18.15 14.71 5.17
C GLU A 20 17.12 15.69 5.73
N ASP A 21 17.29 17.00 5.47
CA ASP A 21 16.30 18.03 5.86
C ASP A 21 14.97 17.82 5.15
N VAL A 22 15.00 17.43 3.88
CA VAL A 22 13.78 17.11 3.11
C VAL A 22 13.10 15.85 3.65
N GLU A 23 13.86 14.83 4.02
CA GLU A 23 13.32 13.60 4.62
C GLU A 23 12.70 13.88 6.00
N ILE A 24 13.37 14.69 6.85
CA ILE A 24 12.81 15.13 8.14
C ILE A 24 11.54 15.94 7.91
N ALA A 25 11.55 16.89 6.97
CA ALA A 25 10.41 17.73 6.65
C ALA A 25 9.22 16.89 6.16
N ARG A 26 9.47 15.87 5.32
CA ARG A 26 8.43 14.93 4.83
C ARG A 26 7.82 14.15 6.00
N ASN A 27 8.63 13.68 6.93
CA ASN A 27 8.14 12.93 8.09
C ASN A 27 7.40 13.82 9.10
N THR A 28 7.81 15.08 9.24
CA THR A 28 7.18 16.05 10.14
C THR A 28 5.88 16.63 9.56
N ALA A 29 5.83 16.80 8.24
CA ALA A 29 4.68 17.36 7.52
C ALA A 29 3.76 16.26 6.96
N LYS A 30 3.61 15.13 7.68
CA LYS A 30 2.64 14.09 7.30
C LYS A 30 1.24 14.69 7.22
N SER A 31 0.52 14.43 6.13
CA SER A 31 -0.89 14.81 6.02
C SER A 31 -1.72 14.14 7.12
N LEU A 32 -2.89 14.69 7.42
CA LEU A 32 -3.79 14.12 8.41
C LEU A 32 -4.18 12.67 8.04
N GLU A 33 -4.37 12.41 6.75
CA GLU A 33 -4.70 11.09 6.20
C GLU A 33 -3.58 10.09 6.47
N ASN A 34 -2.31 10.50 6.28
CA ASN A 34 -1.15 9.66 6.59
C ASN A 34 -1.01 9.39 8.09
N GLN A 35 -1.33 10.36 8.94
CA GLN A 35 -1.34 10.17 10.40
C GLN A 35 -2.45 9.21 10.83
N ILE A 36 -3.63 9.29 10.19
CA ILE A 36 -4.74 8.36 10.45
C ILE A 36 -4.35 6.95 9.99
N ALA A 37 -3.76 6.80 8.80
CA ALA A 37 -3.31 5.51 8.30
C ALA A 37 -2.25 4.87 9.20
N ASP A 38 -1.26 5.63 9.66
CA ASP A 38 -0.25 5.14 10.62
C ASP A 38 -0.93 4.60 11.89
N ARG A 39 -1.93 5.32 12.42
CA ARG A 39 -2.70 4.88 13.60
C ARG A 39 -3.51 3.62 13.32
N VAL A 40 -4.10 3.51 12.14
CA VAL A 40 -4.84 2.29 11.74
C VAL A 40 -3.88 1.10 11.65
N VAL A 41 -2.72 1.25 11.00
CA VAL A 41 -1.70 0.18 10.93
C VAL A 41 -1.23 -0.20 12.32
N GLU A 42 -0.94 0.76 13.19
CA GLU A 42 -0.52 0.51 14.57
C GLU A 42 -1.61 -0.18 15.39
N SER A 43 -2.86 0.27 15.25
CA SER A 43 -4.02 -0.37 15.88
C SER A 43 -4.20 -1.81 15.42
N HIS A 44 -4.09 -2.07 14.11
CA HIS A 44 -4.21 -3.42 13.56
C HIS A 44 -3.10 -4.34 14.06
N LYS A 45 -1.86 -3.83 14.23
CA LYS A 45 -0.76 -4.56 14.86
C LYS A 45 -1.05 -4.87 16.33
N ASN A 46 -1.48 -3.87 17.09
CA ASN A 46 -1.76 -3.99 18.53
C ASN A 46 -2.89 -4.99 18.83
N TYR A 47 -3.88 -5.07 17.94
CA TYR A 47 -4.98 -6.05 18.06
C TYR A 47 -4.71 -7.37 17.33
N ASN A 48 -3.52 -7.57 16.76
CA ASN A 48 -3.17 -8.75 15.96
C ASN A 48 -4.20 -9.06 14.85
N LEU A 49 -4.76 -8.03 14.23
CA LEU A 49 -5.78 -8.19 13.18
C LEU A 49 -5.21 -8.81 11.91
N PHE A 50 -3.92 -8.64 11.64
CA PHE A 50 -3.21 -9.31 10.55
C PHE A 50 -1.99 -10.07 11.08
N LYS A 51 -1.55 -11.06 10.32
CA LYS A 51 -0.33 -11.80 10.60
C LYS A 51 0.77 -11.31 9.68
N SER A 52 1.98 -11.15 10.20
CA SER A 52 3.20 -10.81 9.45
C SER A 52 4.24 -11.92 9.49
N GLU A 53 3.87 -13.11 10.02
CA GLU A 53 4.74 -14.27 10.18
C GLU A 53 3.95 -15.57 10.05
N GLY A 54 4.64 -16.63 9.64
CA GLY A 54 4.07 -17.97 9.48
C GLY A 54 3.18 -18.09 8.25
N SER A 55 2.33 -19.11 8.22
CA SER A 55 1.40 -19.41 7.14
C SER A 55 -0.02 -19.65 7.66
N SER A 56 -1.01 -19.47 6.81
CA SER A 56 -2.42 -19.67 7.18
C SER A 56 -3.24 -20.04 5.95
N VAL A 57 -4.15 -21.01 6.09
CA VAL A 57 -5.10 -21.36 5.03
C VAL A 57 -6.21 -20.32 4.99
N GLY A 58 -6.60 -19.88 3.79
CA GLY A 58 -7.71 -18.97 3.58
C GLY A 58 -7.50 -17.53 4.07
N MET A 59 -6.33 -17.16 4.55
CA MET A 59 -6.04 -15.81 5.05
C MET A 59 -4.89 -15.18 4.30
N ILE A 60 -5.03 -13.89 3.93
CA ILE A 60 -4.01 -13.11 3.23
C ILE A 60 -4.11 -11.63 3.58
N ASN A 61 -2.99 -10.92 3.55
CA ASN A 61 -2.95 -9.48 3.74
C ASN A 61 -3.15 -8.77 2.40
N GLY A 62 -4.28 -8.08 2.24
CA GLY A 62 -4.53 -7.17 1.13
C GLY A 62 -3.96 -5.78 1.41
N LEU A 63 -3.80 -4.98 0.36
CA LEU A 63 -3.39 -3.58 0.46
C LEU A 63 -4.50 -2.69 -0.09
N ALA A 64 -4.96 -1.77 0.72
CA ALA A 64 -5.94 -0.76 0.35
C ALA A 64 -5.36 0.65 0.43
N ALA A 65 -5.96 1.59 -0.28
CA ALA A 65 -5.65 3.01 -0.18
C ALA A 65 -6.87 3.75 0.34
N LEU A 66 -6.68 4.59 1.34
CA LEU A 66 -7.70 5.51 1.83
C LEU A 66 -7.70 6.75 0.94
N ASN A 67 -8.85 7.08 0.39
CA ASN A 67 -9.02 8.31 -0.38
C ASN A 67 -9.23 9.47 0.60
N GLY A 68 -8.33 10.45 0.59
CA GLY A 68 -8.60 11.72 1.25
C GLY A 68 -9.77 12.46 0.58
N SER A 69 -10.53 13.21 1.35
CA SER A 69 -11.73 13.93 0.90
C SER A 69 -11.46 15.12 -0.05
N SER A 70 -10.22 15.39 -0.43
CA SER A 70 -9.85 16.48 -1.34
C SER A 70 -9.08 15.96 -2.56
N SER A 71 -9.35 16.54 -3.73
CA SER A 71 -8.82 16.14 -5.03
C SER A 71 -7.29 16.26 -5.21
N MET A 72 -6.56 16.61 -4.18
CA MET A 72 -5.09 16.70 -4.13
C MET A 72 -4.47 15.96 -2.94
N SER A 73 -5.23 15.09 -2.26
CA SER A 73 -4.71 14.36 -1.10
C SER A 73 -3.83 13.20 -1.53
N GLU A 74 -2.68 13.08 -0.88
CA GLU A 74 -1.86 11.88 -0.94
C GLU A 74 -2.71 10.70 -0.43
N PHE A 75 -2.72 9.59 -1.19
CA PHE A 75 -3.33 8.36 -0.72
C PHE A 75 -2.57 7.86 0.51
N ALA A 76 -3.30 7.49 1.54
CA ALA A 76 -2.75 6.77 2.66
C ALA A 76 -2.99 5.26 2.47
N GLY A 77 -1.95 4.45 2.61
CA GLY A 77 -2.06 3.00 2.47
C GLY A 77 -2.42 2.33 3.79
N VAL A 78 -3.14 1.22 3.72
CA VAL A 78 -3.43 0.36 4.87
C VAL A 78 -3.31 -1.11 4.50
N VAL A 79 -2.91 -1.95 5.46
CA VAL A 79 -2.98 -3.40 5.34
C VAL A 79 -4.36 -3.87 5.75
N LEU A 80 -5.01 -4.61 4.86
CA LEU A 80 -6.37 -5.08 5.00
C LEU A 80 -6.41 -6.60 4.94
N PRO A 81 -6.51 -7.30 6.08
CA PRO A 81 -6.61 -8.74 6.09
C PRO A 81 -7.92 -9.22 5.47
N ILE A 82 -7.83 -10.23 4.62
CA ILE A 82 -8.96 -10.90 4.00
C ILE A 82 -8.93 -12.37 4.39
N VAL A 83 -10.06 -12.88 4.87
CA VAL A 83 -10.24 -14.28 5.23
C VAL A 83 -11.32 -14.88 4.36
N ALA A 84 -11.05 -16.05 3.81
CA ALA A 84 -12.01 -16.89 3.11
C ALA A 84 -12.18 -18.22 3.84
N GLU A 85 -13.43 -18.65 3.96
CA GLU A 85 -13.79 -19.93 4.57
C GLU A 85 -14.79 -20.65 3.67
N VAL A 86 -14.67 -21.97 3.56
CA VAL A 86 -15.53 -22.80 2.75
C VAL A 86 -16.40 -23.65 3.69
N ALA A 87 -17.72 -23.49 3.58
CA ALA A 87 -18.69 -24.22 4.39
C ALA A 87 -19.65 -25.02 3.49
N PRO A 88 -20.20 -26.16 3.97
CA PRO A 88 -21.22 -26.87 3.23
C PRO A 88 -22.45 -25.98 2.95
N SER A 89 -22.92 -25.98 1.70
CA SER A 89 -24.10 -25.20 1.34
C SER A 89 -25.38 -25.78 1.98
N GLN A 90 -26.21 -24.90 2.54
CA GLN A 90 -27.49 -25.29 3.11
C GLN A 90 -28.52 -25.63 2.03
N THR A 91 -28.30 -25.26 0.79
CA THR A 91 -29.20 -25.49 -0.34
C THR A 91 -28.56 -26.40 -1.37
N LYS A 92 -29.23 -27.52 -1.70
CA LYS A 92 -28.80 -28.47 -2.74
C LYS A 92 -28.74 -27.89 -4.17
N LYS A 93 -28.89 -26.60 -4.36
CA LYS A 93 -29.05 -25.95 -5.68
C LYS A 93 -28.05 -24.78 -5.92
N GLY A 94 -26.81 -24.94 -5.52
CA GLY A 94 -25.74 -24.03 -5.88
C GLY A 94 -25.18 -23.29 -4.71
N GLY A 95 -23.86 -23.43 -4.50
CA GLY A 95 -23.08 -22.69 -3.55
C GLY A 95 -23.05 -21.20 -3.86
N LYS A 96 -22.97 -20.40 -2.82
CA LYS A 96 -22.94 -18.94 -2.91
C LYS A 96 -21.58 -18.40 -2.48
N ILE A 97 -21.17 -17.31 -3.11
CA ILE A 97 -20.06 -16.50 -2.58
C ILE A 97 -20.68 -15.34 -1.78
N ILE A 98 -20.34 -15.27 -0.50
CA ILE A 98 -20.87 -14.31 0.46
C ILE A 98 -19.70 -13.47 0.96
N ALA A 99 -19.68 -12.19 0.59
CA ALA A 99 -18.65 -11.27 1.05
C ALA A 99 -19.20 -10.25 2.06
N THR A 100 -18.47 -10.06 3.16
CA THR A 100 -18.83 -9.15 4.26
C THR A 100 -17.72 -8.15 4.53
N GLY A 101 -18.03 -6.97 5.10
CA GLY A 101 -17.07 -5.90 5.41
C GLY A 101 -17.43 -4.56 4.77
N LYS A 102 -18.73 -4.22 4.69
CA LYS A 102 -19.22 -2.95 4.10
C LYS A 102 -18.67 -2.69 2.69
N LEU A 103 -18.81 -3.67 1.80
CA LEU A 103 -18.36 -3.55 0.41
C LEU A 103 -19.24 -2.57 -0.37
N GLY A 104 -18.60 -1.63 -1.07
CA GLY A 104 -19.25 -0.79 -2.07
C GLY A 104 -19.62 -1.57 -3.33
N GLU A 105 -20.22 -0.90 -4.31
CA GLU A 105 -20.77 -1.57 -5.50
C GLU A 105 -19.68 -2.21 -6.36
N ILE A 106 -18.57 -1.49 -6.64
CA ILE A 106 -17.47 -2.01 -7.46
C ILE A 106 -16.80 -3.21 -6.79
N ALA A 107 -16.65 -3.18 -5.45
CA ALA A 107 -16.08 -4.31 -4.72
C ALA A 107 -17.01 -5.54 -4.76
N LYS A 108 -18.33 -5.37 -4.74
CA LYS A 108 -19.30 -6.46 -4.92
C LYS A 108 -19.26 -7.06 -6.32
N GLU A 109 -19.23 -6.23 -7.37
CA GLU A 109 -19.06 -6.68 -8.75
C GLU A 109 -17.75 -7.45 -8.93
N SER A 110 -16.67 -6.98 -8.28
CA SER A 110 -15.40 -7.69 -8.27
C SER A 110 -15.53 -9.11 -7.70
N VAL A 111 -16.25 -9.29 -6.60
CA VAL A 111 -16.52 -10.62 -6.01
C VAL A 111 -17.32 -11.51 -6.97
N GLU A 112 -18.30 -10.97 -7.69
CA GLU A 112 -19.06 -11.72 -8.70
C GLU A 112 -18.16 -12.15 -9.87
N ASN A 113 -17.33 -11.27 -10.38
CA ASN A 113 -16.36 -11.58 -11.44
C ASN A 113 -15.36 -12.67 -11.00
N ILE A 114 -14.86 -12.59 -9.75
CA ILE A 114 -13.98 -13.60 -9.15
C ILE A 114 -14.64 -14.97 -9.12
N SER A 115 -15.95 -15.05 -8.91
CA SER A 115 -16.66 -16.35 -8.91
C SER A 115 -16.49 -17.10 -10.22
N ALA A 116 -16.50 -16.40 -11.35
CA ALA A 116 -16.26 -17.01 -12.66
C ALA A 116 -14.80 -17.48 -12.82
N VAL A 117 -13.85 -16.70 -12.30
CA VAL A 117 -12.42 -17.06 -12.31
C VAL A 117 -12.19 -18.29 -11.43
N ILE A 118 -12.74 -18.31 -10.22
CA ILE A 118 -12.61 -19.44 -9.29
C ILE A 118 -13.13 -20.73 -9.93
N LYS A 119 -14.35 -20.74 -10.48
CA LYS A 119 -14.91 -21.91 -11.18
C LYS A 119 -13.98 -22.43 -12.28
N LYS A 120 -13.37 -21.51 -13.03
CA LYS A 120 -12.43 -21.87 -14.10
C LYS A 120 -11.12 -22.46 -13.55
N TYR A 121 -10.58 -21.89 -12.48
CA TYR A 121 -9.26 -22.24 -11.97
C TYR A 121 -9.27 -23.40 -10.97
N THR A 122 -10.32 -23.57 -10.17
CA THR A 122 -10.38 -24.70 -9.23
C THR A 122 -10.82 -25.98 -9.92
N MET A 123 -11.55 -25.87 -11.06
CA MET A 123 -12.19 -27.02 -11.73
C MET A 123 -13.06 -27.86 -10.77
N THR A 124 -13.37 -27.31 -9.62
CA THR A 124 -14.17 -27.92 -8.56
C THR A 124 -15.58 -27.41 -8.66
N ASP A 125 -16.54 -28.30 -8.56
CA ASP A 125 -17.93 -27.90 -8.47
C ASP A 125 -18.20 -27.28 -7.10
N ILE A 126 -18.43 -25.95 -7.09
CA ILE A 126 -18.71 -25.19 -5.87
C ILE A 126 -20.20 -25.21 -5.52
N THR A 127 -21.01 -26.00 -6.23
CA THR A 127 -22.48 -26.03 -6.02
C THR A 127 -22.89 -26.54 -4.64
N ASP A 128 -22.05 -27.34 -4.01
CA ASP A 128 -22.31 -27.91 -2.69
C ASP A 128 -21.66 -27.14 -1.53
N SER A 129 -20.97 -26.01 -1.83
CA SER A 129 -20.24 -25.24 -0.83
C SER A 129 -20.53 -23.75 -0.92
N ASP A 130 -20.77 -23.12 0.23
CA ASP A 130 -20.82 -21.67 0.36
C ASP A 130 -19.41 -21.16 0.71
N ILE A 131 -19.00 -20.11 0.03
CA ILE A 131 -17.71 -19.45 0.25
C ILE A 131 -17.94 -18.13 0.96
N HIS A 132 -17.47 -18.03 2.19
CA HIS A 132 -17.57 -16.82 2.98
C HIS A 132 -16.26 -16.05 2.90
N ILE A 133 -16.35 -14.76 2.56
CA ILE A 133 -15.21 -13.83 2.46
C ILE A 133 -15.45 -12.70 3.45
N GLN A 134 -14.47 -12.44 4.30
CA GLN A 134 -14.54 -11.36 5.27
C GLN A 134 -13.33 -10.45 5.14
N PHE A 135 -13.60 -9.15 5.05
CA PHE A 135 -12.60 -8.10 5.17
C PHE A 135 -12.52 -7.66 6.64
N ILE A 136 -11.38 -7.86 7.27
CA ILE A 136 -11.20 -7.62 8.71
C ILE A 136 -10.78 -6.17 8.96
N GLY A 137 -11.42 -5.50 9.94
CA GLY A 137 -11.07 -4.13 10.35
C GLY A 137 -11.60 -3.02 9.42
N THR A 138 -12.58 -3.31 8.56
CA THR A 138 -13.15 -2.36 7.60
C THR A 138 -14.35 -1.61 8.19
N TYR A 139 -14.10 -0.62 9.05
CA TYR A 139 -15.18 0.14 9.68
C TYR A 139 -15.79 1.19 8.73
N GLU A 140 -15.01 1.74 7.81
CA GLU A 140 -15.43 2.78 6.86
C GLU A 140 -15.91 2.25 5.52
N GLY A 141 -15.70 0.97 5.26
CA GLY A 141 -16.06 0.31 3.99
C GLY A 141 -14.86 0.11 3.06
N VAL A 142 -15.05 -0.74 2.06
CA VAL A 142 -14.06 -1.04 1.01
C VAL A 142 -14.71 -0.80 -0.34
N GLU A 143 -14.05 -0.01 -1.18
CA GLU A 143 -14.50 0.28 -2.54
C GLU A 143 -13.39 -0.06 -3.54
N GLY A 144 -13.80 -0.38 -4.77
CA GLY A 144 -12.88 -0.72 -5.84
C GLY A 144 -12.60 -2.22 -5.98
N ASP A 145 -11.93 -2.56 -7.07
CA ASP A 145 -11.61 -3.91 -7.49
C ASP A 145 -10.17 -4.33 -7.17
N SER A 146 -9.41 -3.48 -6.50
CA SER A 146 -7.97 -3.68 -6.25
C SER A 146 -7.65 -4.84 -5.29
N ALA A 147 -8.66 -5.44 -4.65
CA ALA A 147 -8.52 -6.62 -3.81
C ALA A 147 -8.78 -7.94 -4.55
N SER A 148 -9.03 -7.90 -5.87
CA SER A 148 -9.46 -9.07 -6.64
C SER A 148 -8.47 -10.24 -6.57
N ILE A 149 -7.16 -9.99 -6.75
CA ILE A 149 -6.15 -11.06 -6.63
C ILE A 149 -6.07 -11.59 -5.21
N THR A 150 -6.25 -10.73 -4.20
CA THR A 150 -6.20 -11.10 -2.78
C THR A 150 -7.37 -12.02 -2.42
N ILE A 151 -8.60 -11.64 -2.79
CA ILE A 151 -9.81 -12.44 -2.58
C ILE A 151 -9.66 -13.81 -3.27
N THR A 152 -9.28 -13.80 -4.55
CA THR A 152 -9.14 -15.04 -5.33
C THR A 152 -8.11 -15.98 -4.70
N THR A 153 -6.98 -15.44 -4.25
CA THR A 153 -5.94 -16.24 -3.59
C THR A 153 -6.42 -16.83 -2.27
N ALA A 154 -7.12 -16.03 -1.43
CA ALA A 154 -7.68 -16.51 -0.17
C ALA A 154 -8.69 -17.66 -0.40
N VAL A 155 -9.60 -17.50 -1.38
CA VAL A 155 -10.60 -18.50 -1.71
C VAL A 155 -9.95 -19.78 -2.22
N ILE A 156 -9.00 -19.69 -3.16
CA ILE A 156 -8.29 -20.87 -3.67
C ILE A 156 -7.53 -21.58 -2.55
N SER A 157 -6.86 -20.83 -1.69
CA SER A 157 -6.19 -21.40 -0.52
C SER A 157 -7.15 -22.15 0.39
N ALA A 158 -8.32 -21.58 0.69
CA ALA A 158 -9.35 -22.22 1.52
C ALA A 158 -9.90 -23.48 0.87
N MET A 159 -10.18 -23.45 -0.43
CA MET A 159 -10.73 -24.59 -1.18
C MET A 159 -9.74 -25.75 -1.31
N GLU A 160 -8.49 -25.47 -1.60
CA GLU A 160 -7.46 -26.48 -1.84
C GLU A 160 -6.71 -26.88 -0.56
N GLY A 161 -6.95 -26.19 0.57
CA GLY A 161 -6.27 -26.41 1.84
C GLY A 161 -4.74 -26.17 1.73
N ILE A 162 -4.32 -25.18 0.94
CA ILE A 162 -2.92 -24.81 0.74
C ILE A 162 -2.65 -23.53 1.53
N PRO A 163 -1.72 -23.51 2.49
CA PRO A 163 -1.44 -22.30 3.26
C PRO A 163 -0.86 -21.16 2.40
N ILE A 164 -1.07 -19.93 2.86
CA ILE A 164 -0.50 -18.71 2.29
C ILE A 164 0.54 -18.16 3.26
N ASP A 165 1.69 -17.75 2.74
CA ASP A 165 2.72 -17.06 3.52
C ASP A 165 2.22 -15.70 4.02
N GLN A 166 2.16 -15.54 5.33
CA GLN A 166 1.65 -14.33 5.98
C GLN A 166 2.67 -13.18 6.05
N THR A 167 3.92 -13.41 5.64
CA THR A 167 4.91 -12.33 5.49
C THR A 167 4.67 -11.48 4.25
N MET A 168 3.63 -11.79 3.49
CA MET A 168 3.30 -11.21 2.19
C MET A 168 2.02 -10.36 2.26
N ALA A 169 2.01 -9.28 1.49
CA ALA A 169 0.81 -8.52 1.19
C ALA A 169 0.64 -8.37 -0.33
N MET A 170 -0.59 -8.13 -0.80
CA MET A 170 -0.83 -7.98 -2.22
C MET A 170 -1.94 -6.99 -2.57
N THR A 171 -1.88 -6.47 -3.78
CA THR A 171 -2.94 -5.67 -4.41
C THR A 171 -2.94 -5.88 -5.91
N GLY A 172 -4.09 -5.87 -6.52
CA GLY A 172 -4.27 -5.99 -7.97
C GLY A 172 -5.72 -6.29 -8.32
N SER A 173 -6.17 -5.74 -9.45
CA SER A 173 -7.44 -6.13 -10.06
C SER A 173 -7.26 -7.40 -10.91
N LEU A 174 -8.33 -8.13 -11.14
CA LEU A 174 -8.33 -9.38 -11.89
C LEU A 174 -9.50 -9.40 -12.88
N ASN A 175 -9.22 -9.57 -14.16
CA ASN A 175 -10.27 -9.76 -15.13
C ASN A 175 -10.78 -11.23 -15.13
N VAL A 176 -11.94 -11.48 -15.75
CA VAL A 176 -12.56 -12.81 -15.83
C VAL A 176 -11.73 -13.88 -16.58
N ARG A 177 -10.66 -13.47 -17.25
CA ARG A 177 -9.73 -14.39 -17.91
C ARG A 177 -8.54 -14.77 -17.04
N GLY A 178 -8.38 -14.15 -15.85
CA GLY A 178 -7.27 -14.40 -14.94
C GLY A 178 -6.05 -13.52 -15.21
N LYS A 179 -6.17 -12.47 -16.04
CA LYS A 179 -5.12 -11.47 -16.22
C LYS A 179 -5.19 -10.45 -15.08
N VAL A 180 -4.05 -10.14 -14.48
CA VAL A 180 -3.89 -9.11 -13.45
C VAL A 180 -3.87 -7.74 -14.12
N LEU A 181 -4.61 -6.79 -13.56
CA LEU A 181 -4.75 -5.43 -14.07
C LEU A 181 -4.19 -4.41 -13.06
N PRO A 182 -3.70 -3.24 -13.56
CA PRO A 182 -3.13 -2.21 -12.72
C PRO A 182 -4.17 -1.56 -11.80
N VAL A 183 -3.68 -1.03 -10.67
CA VAL A 183 -4.51 -0.39 -9.64
C VAL A 183 -3.90 0.92 -9.18
N GLY A 184 -4.71 1.77 -8.53
CA GLY A 184 -4.24 3.05 -7.98
C GLY A 184 -3.56 2.93 -6.61
N GLY A 185 -2.83 4.00 -6.23
CA GLY A 185 -2.26 4.17 -4.89
C GLY A 185 -1.10 3.23 -4.55
N ILE A 186 -0.36 2.72 -5.54
CA ILE A 186 0.69 1.71 -5.36
C ILE A 186 1.76 2.15 -4.37
N THR A 187 2.27 3.37 -4.48
CA THR A 187 3.33 3.87 -3.57
C THR A 187 2.86 3.82 -2.12
N ALA A 188 1.67 4.37 -1.81
CA ALA A 188 1.12 4.38 -0.46
C ALA A 188 0.85 2.96 0.06
N LYS A 189 0.32 2.08 -0.78
CA LYS A 189 0.07 0.67 -0.45
C LYS A 189 1.35 -0.08 -0.08
N LEU A 190 2.43 0.13 -0.84
CA LEU A 190 3.73 -0.51 -0.58
C LEU A 190 4.41 0.06 0.67
N GLU A 191 4.33 1.38 0.89
CA GLU A 191 4.84 2.00 2.11
C GLU A 191 4.11 1.45 3.35
N ALA A 192 2.79 1.30 3.29
CA ALA A 192 2.01 0.69 4.38
C ALA A 192 2.37 -0.79 4.61
N ALA A 193 2.60 -1.57 3.56
CA ALA A 193 3.05 -2.94 3.68
C ALA A 193 4.41 -3.03 4.39
N ALA A 194 5.37 -2.19 4.01
CA ALA A 194 6.69 -2.15 4.62
C ALA A 194 6.65 -1.70 6.09
N GLU A 195 5.85 -0.68 6.42
CA GLU A 195 5.64 -0.23 7.81
C GLU A 195 4.90 -1.30 8.64
N ALA A 196 4.02 -2.08 8.03
CA ALA A 196 3.38 -3.23 8.68
C ALA A 196 4.34 -4.41 8.93
N GLY A 197 5.57 -4.36 8.38
CA GLY A 197 6.58 -5.41 8.56
C GLY A 197 6.47 -6.56 7.56
N MET A 198 5.74 -6.34 6.44
CA MET A 198 5.69 -7.32 5.36
C MET A 198 7.06 -7.46 4.70
N LYS A 199 7.46 -8.68 4.41
CA LYS A 199 8.74 -9.00 3.75
C LYS A 199 8.61 -9.05 2.23
N ARG A 200 7.39 -9.29 1.73
CA ARG A 200 7.10 -9.41 0.29
C ARG A 200 5.81 -8.67 -0.05
N ALA A 201 5.77 -8.07 -1.23
CA ALA A 201 4.56 -7.45 -1.78
C ALA A 201 4.37 -7.89 -3.23
N ILE A 202 3.17 -8.37 -3.57
CA ILE A 202 2.77 -8.70 -4.94
C ILE A 202 1.95 -7.55 -5.50
N ILE A 203 2.35 -7.04 -6.67
CA ILE A 203 1.66 -5.98 -7.39
C ILE A 203 1.57 -6.28 -8.89
N PRO A 204 0.64 -5.66 -9.63
CA PRO A 204 0.57 -5.80 -11.08
C PRO A 204 1.85 -5.29 -11.76
N LYS A 205 2.33 -6.00 -12.78
CA LYS A 205 3.52 -5.60 -13.56
C LYS A 205 3.34 -4.22 -14.20
N GLU A 206 2.15 -3.91 -14.69
CA GLU A 206 1.85 -2.62 -15.30
C GLU A 206 2.02 -1.44 -14.34
N ASN A 207 1.97 -1.69 -13.01
CA ASN A 207 2.24 -0.67 -11.99
C ASN A 207 3.73 -0.49 -11.65
N GLU A 208 4.65 -1.19 -12.29
CA GLU A 208 6.08 -1.04 -12.03
C GLU A 208 6.56 0.42 -12.08
N LYS A 209 6.07 1.17 -13.06
CA LYS A 209 6.40 2.61 -13.23
C LYS A 209 5.84 3.53 -12.13
N ASP A 210 4.81 3.06 -11.40
CA ASP A 210 4.13 3.82 -10.35
C ASP A 210 4.79 3.61 -8.98
N VAL A 211 5.82 2.74 -8.90
CA VAL A 211 6.53 2.44 -7.66
C VAL A 211 7.54 3.55 -7.36
N MET A 212 7.18 4.43 -6.42
CA MET A 212 7.99 5.58 -5.98
C MET A 212 8.23 5.54 -4.47
N ILE A 213 8.57 4.38 -3.91
CA ILE A 213 8.84 4.23 -2.48
C ILE A 213 10.24 4.72 -2.11
N GLN A 214 10.44 5.01 -0.83
CA GLN A 214 11.75 5.41 -0.31
C GLN A 214 12.75 4.26 -0.38
N ALA A 215 14.05 4.59 -0.56
CA ALA A 215 15.13 3.60 -0.67
C ALA A 215 15.15 2.59 0.50
N ARG A 216 14.89 3.07 1.73
CA ARG A 216 14.84 2.23 2.94
C ARG A 216 13.84 1.08 2.89
N TYR A 217 12.81 1.17 2.06
CA TYR A 217 11.79 0.13 1.95
C TYR A 217 12.20 -1.00 1.02
N TYR A 218 13.04 -0.70 0.00
CA TYR A 218 13.61 -1.75 -0.87
C TYR A 218 14.54 -2.70 -0.11
N ASP A 219 15.20 -2.23 0.96
CA ASP A 219 16.06 -3.07 1.79
C ASP A 219 15.26 -4.00 2.72
N ARG A 220 13.97 -3.70 2.95
CA ARG A 220 13.12 -4.41 3.90
C ARG A 220 12.08 -5.31 3.25
N MET A 221 11.69 -5.00 2.01
CA MET A 221 10.57 -5.64 1.34
C MET A 221 10.88 -5.91 -0.12
N GLU A 222 10.72 -7.17 -0.52
CA GLU A 222 10.80 -7.59 -1.91
C GLU A 222 9.48 -7.31 -2.63
N ILE A 223 9.55 -6.69 -3.80
CA ILE A 223 8.38 -6.41 -4.63
C ILE A 223 8.36 -7.37 -5.81
N ILE A 224 7.25 -8.10 -5.96
CA ILE A 224 7.04 -9.12 -6.98
C ILE A 224 6.01 -8.59 -7.97
N LEU A 225 6.40 -8.53 -9.23
CA LEU A 225 5.58 -8.08 -10.35
C LEU A 225 4.92 -9.28 -11.02
N VAL A 226 3.58 -9.25 -11.18
CA VAL A 226 2.79 -10.36 -11.72
C VAL A 226 1.89 -9.91 -12.87
N GLU A 227 1.64 -10.81 -13.84
CA GLU A 227 0.78 -10.54 -14.99
C GLU A 227 -0.53 -11.33 -14.98
N ASN A 228 -0.55 -12.47 -14.29
CA ASN A 228 -1.69 -13.37 -14.27
C ASN A 228 -1.88 -14.03 -12.91
N LEU A 229 -3.04 -14.65 -12.70
CA LEU A 229 -3.38 -15.30 -11.43
C LEU A 229 -2.43 -16.45 -11.07
N ARG A 230 -1.92 -17.19 -12.07
CA ARG A 230 -0.97 -18.27 -11.81
C ARG A 230 0.30 -17.73 -11.15
N ASP A 231 0.84 -16.60 -11.65
CA ASP A 231 2.01 -15.94 -11.06
C ASP A 231 1.74 -15.55 -9.60
N VAL A 232 0.55 -15.00 -9.32
CA VAL A 232 0.14 -14.66 -7.95
C VAL A 232 0.19 -15.89 -7.05
N LEU A 233 -0.44 -16.99 -7.47
CA LEU A 233 -0.53 -18.23 -6.69
C LEU A 233 0.85 -18.89 -6.49
N GLU A 234 1.72 -18.82 -7.49
CA GLU A 234 3.08 -19.36 -7.42
C GLU A 234 3.90 -18.71 -6.29
N TYR A 235 3.73 -17.40 -6.07
CA TYR A 235 4.45 -16.67 -5.03
C TYR A 235 3.73 -16.61 -3.69
N ALA A 236 2.40 -16.69 -3.69
CA ALA A 236 1.60 -16.53 -2.48
C ALA A 236 1.42 -17.82 -1.69
N LEU A 237 1.22 -18.94 -2.38
CA LEU A 237 1.00 -20.22 -1.73
C LEU A 237 2.31 -20.79 -1.19
N GLU A 238 2.24 -21.42 -0.03
CA GLU A 238 3.38 -22.08 0.61
C GLU A 238 3.88 -23.26 -0.23
N ASP A 239 5.20 -23.40 -0.31
CA ASP A 239 5.84 -24.47 -1.11
C ASP A 239 5.51 -25.85 -0.55
N GLY A 240 5.25 -26.80 -1.44
CA GLY A 240 4.93 -28.17 -1.09
C GLY A 240 4.20 -28.92 -2.21
N ASP A 241 4.05 -30.23 -2.03
CA ASP A 241 3.46 -31.13 -3.03
C ASP A 241 2.06 -30.70 -3.48
N LYS A 242 1.23 -30.18 -2.56
CA LYS A 242 -0.12 -29.70 -2.88
C LYS A 242 -0.08 -28.51 -3.84
N LYS A 243 0.78 -27.51 -3.57
CA LYS A 243 0.97 -26.37 -4.46
C LYS A 243 1.42 -26.81 -5.84
N ASP A 244 2.45 -27.67 -5.90
CA ASP A 244 2.99 -28.16 -7.16
C ASP A 244 1.96 -28.91 -8.00
N GLN A 245 1.16 -29.77 -7.36
CA GLN A 245 0.06 -30.47 -8.02
C GLN A 245 -1.02 -29.50 -8.52
N TYR A 246 -1.36 -28.51 -7.70
CA TYR A 246 -2.37 -27.50 -8.06
C TYR A 246 -1.89 -26.64 -9.25
N LEU A 247 -0.67 -26.10 -9.18
CA LEU A 247 -0.11 -25.30 -10.28
C LEU A 247 0.04 -26.09 -11.58
N LYS A 248 0.33 -27.39 -11.51
CA LYS A 248 0.32 -28.28 -12.72
C LYS A 248 -1.06 -28.39 -13.35
N LYS A 249 -2.13 -28.43 -12.56
CA LYS A 249 -3.52 -28.42 -13.09
C LYS A 249 -3.83 -27.10 -13.82
N LEU A 250 -3.21 -25.99 -13.43
CA LEU A 250 -3.42 -24.68 -14.05
C LEU A 250 -2.64 -24.46 -15.36
N LEU A 251 -1.62 -25.27 -15.66
CA LEU A 251 -0.79 -25.12 -16.86
C LEU A 251 -1.58 -24.98 -18.17
N PRO A 252 -2.66 -25.74 -18.41
CA PRO A 252 -3.46 -25.62 -19.62
C PRO A 252 -4.21 -24.30 -19.76
N LEU A 253 -4.31 -23.51 -18.67
CA LEU A 253 -5.09 -22.26 -18.62
C LEU A 253 -4.22 -21.03 -18.89
N THR A 254 -2.92 -21.18 -19.02
CA THR A 254 -1.95 -20.10 -19.29
C THR A 254 -1.40 -20.21 -20.70
N GLU A 255 -1.30 -19.08 -21.41
CA GLU A 255 -0.89 -19.07 -22.85
C GLU A 255 0.49 -19.67 -23.12
N ASN A 256 1.41 -19.75 -22.15
CA ASN A 256 2.77 -20.28 -22.35
C ASN A 256 3.27 -21.19 -21.21
N GLY A 257 2.47 -21.53 -20.21
CA GLY A 257 2.85 -22.49 -19.15
C GLY A 257 4.03 -22.08 -18.25
N LYS A 258 4.62 -20.89 -18.48
CA LYS A 258 5.72 -20.36 -17.67
C LYS A 258 5.27 -19.15 -16.90
N SER A 259 5.77 -19.01 -15.66
CA SER A 259 5.58 -17.78 -14.86
C SER A 259 6.26 -16.61 -15.57
N THR A 260 5.55 -15.49 -15.61
CA THR A 260 6.07 -14.20 -16.10
C THR A 260 6.44 -13.27 -14.95
N ALA A 261 6.25 -13.73 -13.72
CA ALA A 261 6.56 -12.97 -12.54
C ALA A 261 8.06 -12.69 -12.40
N ARG A 262 8.39 -11.51 -11.95
CA ARG A 262 9.78 -11.11 -11.68
C ARG A 262 9.86 -10.19 -10.46
N LYS A 263 11.03 -10.21 -9.83
CA LYS A 263 11.33 -9.26 -8.76
C LYS A 263 11.61 -7.88 -9.33
N LEU A 264 11.08 -6.85 -8.68
CA LEU A 264 11.43 -5.48 -9.01
C LEU A 264 12.88 -5.23 -8.61
N VAL A 265 13.68 -4.76 -9.56
CA VAL A 265 15.03 -4.29 -9.28
C VAL A 265 14.93 -2.83 -8.83
N PRO A 266 15.43 -2.47 -7.62
CA PRO A 266 15.44 -1.09 -7.19
C PRO A 266 16.15 -0.21 -8.22
N PRO A 267 15.66 1.03 -8.45
CA PRO A 267 16.37 1.95 -9.33
C PRO A 267 17.77 2.20 -8.78
N ALA A 268 18.79 2.07 -9.63
CA ALA A 268 20.15 2.40 -9.24
C ALA A 268 20.17 3.83 -8.67
N ILE A 269 20.66 3.99 -7.45
CA ILE A 269 20.84 5.31 -6.84
C ILE A 269 22.02 5.97 -7.58
N SER A 270 21.74 6.63 -8.70
CA SER A 270 22.71 7.48 -9.34
C SER A 270 22.78 8.76 -8.51
N GLU A 271 23.92 9.00 -7.87
CA GLU A 271 24.24 10.28 -7.19
C GLU A 271 24.10 11.49 -8.12
N ASP A 272 24.03 11.28 -9.44
CA ASP A 272 23.98 12.31 -10.47
C ASP A 272 22.59 12.91 -10.76
N ARG A 273 21.50 12.40 -10.21
CA ARG A 273 20.15 12.94 -10.50
C ARG A 273 19.76 14.21 -9.76
N ILE A 274 20.66 14.80 -8.96
CA ILE A 274 20.44 16.08 -8.25
C ILE A 274 21.22 17.23 -8.90
N ARG A 275 21.60 17.17 -10.15
CA ARG A 275 21.95 18.37 -10.90
C ARG A 275 20.70 19.01 -11.47
N VAL A 276 20.11 19.92 -10.69
CA VAL A 276 19.12 20.88 -11.21
C VAL A 276 19.83 21.71 -12.27
N LYS A 277 19.57 21.40 -13.53
CA LYS A 277 19.99 22.26 -14.65
C LYS A 277 19.28 23.60 -14.48
N GLY A 278 20.02 24.66 -14.20
CA GLY A 278 19.53 26.01 -14.36
C GLY A 278 19.45 26.91 -13.13
N VAL A 279 20.34 26.77 -12.14
CA VAL A 279 20.60 27.90 -11.23
C VAL A 279 21.87 28.59 -11.72
N PRO A 280 21.80 29.88 -12.17
CA PRO A 280 22.99 30.62 -12.50
C PRO A 280 23.86 30.76 -11.23
N SER A 281 25.14 30.44 -11.36
CA SER A 281 26.10 30.70 -10.31
C SER A 281 26.15 32.21 -10.08
N VAL A 282 25.64 32.67 -8.94
CA VAL A 282 25.86 34.02 -8.46
C VAL A 282 27.32 34.09 -8.03
N HIS A 283 28.16 34.75 -8.85
CA HIS A 283 29.51 35.12 -8.49
C HIS A 283 29.44 36.03 -7.27
N THR A 284 29.85 35.54 -6.11
CA THR A 284 30.14 36.33 -4.92
C THR A 284 31.60 36.78 -5.00
N GLU A 285 31.87 37.74 -5.84
CA GLU A 285 33.07 38.58 -5.70
C GLU A 285 32.66 40.06 -5.61
N ASN A 286 33.13 40.71 -4.54
CA ASN A 286 33.08 42.15 -4.28
C ASN A 286 31.76 42.74 -3.73
N MET A 287 31.58 42.66 -2.43
CA MET A 287 31.00 43.74 -1.62
C MET A 287 31.51 43.66 -0.16
N ILE A 288 32.80 43.93 0.03
CA ILE A 288 33.32 44.34 1.32
C ILE A 288 33.98 45.70 1.08
N SER A 289 33.21 46.75 1.27
CA SER A 289 33.71 48.10 1.71
C SER A 289 32.56 49.07 1.56
N GLN A 290 31.89 49.38 2.65
CA GLN A 290 31.36 50.67 3.07
C GLN A 290 30.33 50.46 4.17
N THR A 291 30.83 50.37 5.40
CA THR A 291 30.02 50.59 6.59
C THR A 291 30.13 52.07 6.92
N SER A 292 29.06 52.81 6.70
CA SER A 292 28.80 54.07 7.42
C SER A 292 27.63 53.80 8.37
N SER A 293 27.91 54.06 9.60
CA SER A 293 27.04 54.07 10.78
C SER A 293 25.83 54.97 10.57
N GLU A 294 24.62 54.39 10.62
CA GLU A 294 23.40 55.13 10.98
C GLU A 294 22.71 54.44 12.15
N GLU A 295 22.58 55.23 13.22
CA GLU A 295 21.89 54.91 14.47
C GLU A 295 20.39 54.78 14.21
N VAL A 296 19.79 53.69 14.63
CA VAL A 296 18.32 53.46 14.66
C VAL A 296 17.78 53.95 15.98
N PRO A 297 16.78 54.85 16.03
CA PRO A 297 16.19 55.34 17.28
C PRO A 297 15.33 54.27 17.95
N VAL A 298 15.54 54.13 19.28
CA VAL A 298 14.78 53.26 20.18
C VAL A 298 13.40 53.87 20.39
N MET A 299 12.35 53.18 19.97
CA MET A 299 10.97 53.50 20.34
C MET A 299 10.64 53.01 21.76
N LYS A 300 10.20 53.96 22.57
CA LYS A 300 9.72 53.72 23.96
C LYS A 300 8.39 52.95 23.94
N SER A 301 8.32 51.91 24.76
CA SER A 301 7.14 51.11 25.00
C SER A 301 6.08 51.89 25.77
N ASP A 302 4.91 52.14 25.21
CA ASP A 302 3.75 52.60 25.90
C ASP A 302 3.10 51.48 26.70
N LYS A 303 2.77 51.78 27.96
CA LYS A 303 2.11 50.92 28.94
C LYS A 303 0.67 50.63 28.50
N VAL A 304 0.36 49.38 28.25
CA VAL A 304 -1.00 48.90 28.12
C VAL A 304 -1.64 48.77 29.50
N LYS A 305 -2.74 49.50 29.70
CA LYS A 305 -3.60 49.43 30.91
C LYS A 305 -4.38 48.12 30.93
N ASP A 306 -4.35 47.49 32.08
CA ASP A 306 -5.10 46.30 32.42
C ASP A 306 -6.64 46.61 32.51
N PRO A 307 -7.53 45.88 31.82
CA PRO A 307 -8.97 45.99 32.05
C PRO A 307 -9.39 45.05 33.19
N GLY A 308 -9.93 45.63 34.24
CA GLY A 308 -10.46 44.95 35.40
C GLY A 308 -11.60 43.97 35.12
N PRO A 309 -12.00 43.16 36.13
CA PRO A 309 -12.89 42.01 35.96
C PRO A 309 -14.36 42.43 35.74
N ALA A 310 -15.03 41.64 34.85
CA ALA A 310 -16.45 41.77 34.57
C ALA A 310 -17.29 41.20 35.73
N PRO A 311 -18.47 41.81 36.06
CA PRO A 311 -19.37 41.31 37.10
C PRO A 311 -20.21 40.11 36.63
N LEU A 312 -20.65 39.35 37.64
CA LEU A 312 -21.46 38.13 37.68
C LEU A 312 -22.57 37.97 36.66
#